data_2a12fe082b24631e78a990e0086100f7
#
_entry.id   2a12fe082b24631e78a990e0086100f7
#
_cell.length_a   1.000
_cell.length_b   1.000
_cell.length_c   1.000
_cell.angle_alpha   90.00
_cell.angle_beta   90.00
_cell.angle_gamma   90.00
#
_symmetry.space_group_name_H-M   'P 1'
#
loop_
_entity.id
_entity.type
_entity.pdbx_description
1 polymer ?
#
loop_
_entity_poly.entity_id
_entity_poly.type
_entity_poly.pdbx_seq_one_letter_code
_entity_poly.pdbx_strand_id
1 'polypeptide(L)'
;MSTAFKPRAWLAADVERDSSWIIRMTPDEIAGFDLALAHAITLGKPLLSMTREDFPLTEASRAVLARAIATTQERWGMCLLKGFPVDRWTEAETRLAYWGMGLHMGVGRTQNRASEIINDVRDIGADYKVKGGRGYNTNAGLDFHQDSCDVVALLCRRTAKSGGTSKVISSMALRDEVARQRQIGRAHV
;
A
#
# COMPACT_ATOMS: atom_id res chain seq x y z
N MET A 1 -16.29 17.11 2.25
CA MET A 1 -16.53 16.67 3.64
C MET A 1 -15.45 15.64 3.96
N SER A 2 -14.59 15.90 4.93
CA SER A 2 -13.60 14.91 5.39
C SER A 2 -14.36 13.77 6.05
N THR A 3 -14.35 12.58 5.44
CA THR A 3 -14.80 11.36 6.11
C THR A 3 -13.80 11.10 7.23
N ALA A 4 -14.23 11.33 8.46
CA ALA A 4 -13.37 11.05 9.61
C ALA A 4 -12.92 9.59 9.55
N PHE A 5 -11.62 9.36 9.59
CA PHE A 5 -11.02 8.04 9.73
C PHE A 5 -11.64 7.32 10.94
N LYS A 6 -12.23 6.16 10.71
CA LYS A 6 -12.95 5.40 11.74
C LYS A 6 -12.41 3.97 11.88
N PRO A 7 -11.15 3.81 12.26
CA PRO A 7 -10.60 2.48 12.46
C PRO A 7 -11.33 1.77 13.61
N ARG A 8 -11.52 0.46 13.47
CA ARG A 8 -12.07 -0.39 14.53
C ARG A 8 -11.03 -1.40 14.97
N ALA A 9 -11.05 -1.73 16.25
CA ALA A 9 -10.26 -2.84 16.75
C ALA A 9 -10.75 -4.15 16.09
N TRP A 10 -9.81 -4.98 15.67
CA TRP A 10 -10.07 -6.32 15.16
C TRP A 10 -8.98 -7.29 15.62
N LEU A 11 -9.33 -8.56 15.74
CA LEU A 11 -8.44 -9.66 16.07
C LEU A 11 -8.31 -10.62 14.89
N ALA A 12 -7.38 -11.58 14.94
CA ALA A 12 -7.17 -12.55 13.89
C ALA A 12 -8.47 -13.30 13.50
N ALA A 13 -9.27 -13.71 14.49
CA ALA A 13 -10.55 -14.37 14.25
C ALA A 13 -11.58 -13.51 13.49
N ASP A 14 -11.49 -12.18 13.56
CA ASP A 14 -12.35 -11.28 12.77
C ASP A 14 -11.91 -11.28 11.30
N VAL A 15 -10.60 -11.26 11.06
CA VAL A 15 -10.00 -11.29 9.72
C VAL A 15 -10.25 -12.64 9.02
N GLU A 16 -10.26 -13.72 9.77
CA GLU A 16 -10.56 -15.07 9.25
C GLU A 16 -12.04 -15.23 8.85
N ARG A 17 -12.95 -14.60 9.60
CA ARG A 17 -14.40 -14.67 9.34
C ARG A 17 -14.88 -13.72 8.26
N ASP A 18 -14.20 -12.61 8.06
CA ASP A 18 -14.64 -11.55 7.15
C ASP A 18 -13.48 -11.13 6.25
N SER A 19 -13.56 -11.51 4.99
CA SER A 19 -12.56 -11.22 3.96
C SER A 19 -12.84 -9.94 3.17
N SER A 20 -13.73 -9.05 3.65
CA SER A 20 -14.09 -7.81 2.96
C SER A 20 -12.92 -6.82 2.75
N TRP A 21 -11.81 -7.04 3.45
CA TRP A 21 -10.54 -6.32 3.21
C TRP A 21 -9.79 -6.78 1.96
N ILE A 22 -10.24 -7.89 1.32
CA ILE A 22 -9.67 -8.41 0.08
C ILE A 22 -10.56 -7.99 -1.08
N ILE A 23 -10.05 -7.13 -1.95
CA ILE A 23 -10.72 -6.70 -3.17
C ILE A 23 -10.06 -7.42 -4.36
N ARG A 24 -10.87 -8.12 -5.15
CA ARG A 24 -10.43 -8.71 -6.42
C ARG A 24 -10.92 -7.85 -7.54
N MET A 25 -10.00 -7.39 -8.40
CA MET A 25 -10.37 -6.60 -9.56
C MET A 25 -11.06 -7.47 -10.62
N THR A 26 -12.10 -6.91 -11.21
CA THR A 26 -12.76 -7.49 -12.38
C THR A 26 -11.94 -7.25 -13.67
N PRO A 27 -12.22 -7.99 -14.75
CA PRO A 27 -11.56 -7.73 -16.04
C PRO A 27 -11.69 -6.29 -16.52
N ASP A 28 -12.84 -5.65 -16.35
CA ASP A 28 -13.07 -4.27 -16.79
C ASP A 28 -12.26 -3.25 -15.94
N GLU A 29 -12.16 -3.49 -14.64
CA GLU A 29 -11.32 -2.69 -13.76
C GLU A 29 -9.83 -2.79 -14.15
N ILE A 30 -9.39 -4.00 -14.53
CA ILE A 30 -8.01 -4.24 -14.99
C ILE A 30 -7.77 -3.59 -16.35
N ALA A 31 -8.70 -3.74 -17.30
CA ALA A 31 -8.57 -3.17 -18.65
C ALA A 31 -8.39 -1.64 -18.61
N GLY A 32 -9.01 -0.95 -17.64
CA GLY A 32 -8.82 0.48 -17.47
C GLY A 32 -7.39 0.88 -17.05
N PHE A 33 -6.68 0.02 -16.33
CA PHE A 33 -5.25 0.23 -16.05
C PHE A 33 -4.38 0.01 -17.29
N ASP A 34 -4.70 -1.01 -18.12
CA ASP A 34 -3.99 -1.24 -19.39
C ASP A 34 -4.14 -0.04 -20.33
N LEU A 35 -5.35 0.54 -20.45
CA LEU A 35 -5.60 1.71 -21.28
C LEU A 35 -4.85 2.95 -20.77
N ALA A 36 -4.88 3.19 -19.46
CA ALA A 36 -4.18 4.32 -18.85
C ALA A 36 -2.65 4.20 -18.99
N LEU A 37 -2.12 2.97 -18.83
CA LEU A 37 -0.70 2.70 -19.05
C LEU A 37 -0.30 2.94 -20.51
N ALA A 38 -1.07 2.44 -21.46
CA ALA A 38 -0.80 2.66 -22.88
C ALA A 38 -0.78 4.16 -23.22
N HIS A 39 -1.73 4.94 -22.69
CA HIS A 39 -1.75 6.39 -22.85
C HIS A 39 -0.48 7.03 -22.25
N ALA A 40 -0.14 6.71 -21.00
CA ALA A 40 1.02 7.27 -20.31
C ALA A 40 2.34 6.99 -21.06
N ILE A 41 2.48 5.80 -21.65
CA ILE A 41 3.65 5.44 -22.46
C ILE A 41 3.76 6.38 -23.68
N THR A 42 2.66 6.72 -24.36
CA THR A 42 2.70 7.61 -25.55
C THR A 42 3.16 9.03 -25.18
N LEU A 43 2.97 9.47 -23.95
CA LEU A 43 3.40 10.79 -23.50
C LEU A 43 4.91 10.87 -23.27
N GLY A 44 5.56 9.76 -22.94
CA GLY A 44 7.01 9.70 -22.69
C GLY A 44 7.52 10.63 -21.58
N LYS A 45 6.64 11.04 -20.66
CA LYS A 45 7.00 11.94 -19.57
C LYS A 45 7.88 11.24 -18.51
N PRO A 46 8.81 11.96 -17.88
CA PRO A 46 9.48 11.46 -16.68
C PRO A 46 8.46 11.08 -15.61
N LEU A 47 8.69 9.97 -14.92
CA LEU A 47 7.75 9.37 -13.94
C LEU A 47 7.22 10.40 -12.93
N LEU A 48 8.11 11.17 -12.30
CA LEU A 48 7.74 12.11 -11.25
C LEU A 48 7.12 13.42 -11.76
N SER A 49 7.15 13.66 -13.07
CA SER A 49 6.48 14.82 -13.69
C SER A 49 5.07 14.51 -14.17
N MET A 50 4.63 13.27 -14.05
CA MET A 50 3.29 12.86 -14.44
C MET A 50 2.26 13.37 -13.44
N THR A 51 1.11 13.73 -13.97
CA THR A 51 -0.08 14.12 -13.20
C THR A 51 -1.16 13.04 -13.33
N ARG A 52 -2.26 13.21 -12.61
CA ARG A 52 -3.41 12.31 -12.70
C ARG A 52 -4.01 12.26 -14.11
N GLU A 53 -3.97 13.37 -14.82
CA GLU A 53 -4.48 13.50 -16.19
C GLU A 53 -3.63 12.72 -17.19
N ASP A 54 -2.35 12.52 -16.91
CA ASP A 54 -1.43 11.74 -17.73
C ASP A 54 -1.63 10.23 -17.57
N PHE A 55 -2.40 9.80 -16.58
CA PHE A 55 -2.78 8.41 -16.35
C PHE A 55 -4.31 8.29 -16.20
N PRO A 56 -5.08 8.49 -17.28
CA PRO A 56 -6.53 8.60 -17.26
C PRO A 56 -7.21 7.26 -17.01
N LEU A 57 -7.62 6.99 -15.78
CA LEU A 57 -8.36 5.78 -15.44
C LEU A 57 -9.82 5.85 -15.92
N THR A 58 -10.35 4.70 -16.32
CA THR A 58 -11.80 4.51 -16.55
C THR A 58 -12.56 4.69 -15.24
N GLU A 59 -13.88 4.85 -15.33
CA GLU A 59 -14.75 4.92 -14.16
C GLU A 59 -14.62 3.65 -13.29
N ALA A 60 -14.60 2.46 -13.92
CA ALA A 60 -14.45 1.18 -13.23
C ALA A 60 -13.13 1.12 -12.44
N SER A 61 -12.00 1.50 -13.07
CA SER A 61 -10.69 1.49 -12.41
C SER A 61 -10.58 2.55 -11.30
N ARG A 62 -11.23 3.71 -11.46
CA ARG A 62 -11.31 4.70 -10.37
C ARG A 62 -12.14 4.19 -9.21
N ALA A 63 -13.26 3.53 -9.49
CA ALA A 63 -14.15 2.99 -8.47
C ALA A 63 -13.47 1.92 -7.61
N VAL A 64 -12.68 1.01 -8.20
CA VAL A 64 -11.95 0.01 -7.41
C VAL A 64 -10.89 0.63 -6.52
N LEU A 65 -10.16 1.66 -6.97
CA LEU A 65 -9.21 2.39 -6.12
C LEU A 65 -9.92 3.14 -4.98
N ALA A 66 -11.06 3.75 -5.25
CA ALA A 66 -11.85 4.41 -4.22
C ALA A 66 -12.32 3.42 -3.15
N ARG A 67 -12.76 2.21 -3.55
CA ARG A 67 -13.12 1.13 -2.61
C ARG A 67 -11.90 0.68 -1.80
N ALA A 68 -10.72 0.54 -2.43
CA ALA A 68 -9.50 0.14 -1.74
C ALA A 68 -9.11 1.16 -0.67
N ILE A 69 -9.14 2.46 -1.00
CA ILE A 69 -8.88 3.54 -0.03
C ILE A 69 -9.92 3.55 1.08
N ALA A 70 -11.20 3.46 0.77
CA ALA A 70 -12.26 3.42 1.77
C ALA A 70 -12.04 2.27 2.77
N THR A 71 -11.66 1.09 2.27
CA THR A 71 -11.35 -0.08 3.10
C THR A 71 -10.18 0.17 4.07
N THR A 72 -9.16 0.94 3.64
CA THR A 72 -8.04 1.33 4.52
C THR A 72 -8.42 2.41 5.53
N GLN A 73 -9.42 3.25 5.23
CA GLN A 73 -9.86 4.34 6.09
C GLN A 73 -10.96 3.94 7.09
N GLU A 74 -11.57 2.77 6.87
CA GLU A 74 -12.67 2.28 7.68
C GLU A 74 -12.23 1.19 8.66
N ARG A 75 -13.07 0.17 8.83
CA ARG A 75 -12.95 -0.89 9.82
C ARG A 75 -11.58 -1.56 9.88
N TRP A 76 -11.02 -1.90 8.71
CA TRP A 76 -9.84 -2.76 8.66
C TRP A 76 -8.52 -2.01 8.81
N GLY A 77 -8.42 -0.78 8.31
CA GLY A 77 -7.15 -0.07 8.24
C GLY A 77 -6.16 -0.70 7.26
N MET A 78 -6.60 -1.67 6.47
CA MET A 78 -5.81 -2.38 5.46
C MET A 78 -6.70 -2.81 4.30
N CYS A 79 -6.09 -3.02 3.12
CA CYS A 79 -6.73 -3.58 1.94
C CYS A 79 -5.74 -4.44 1.17
N LEU A 80 -6.16 -5.61 0.72
CA LEU A 80 -5.42 -6.43 -0.24
C LEU A 80 -6.11 -6.36 -1.60
N LEU A 81 -5.57 -5.55 -2.51
CA LEU A 81 -6.06 -5.44 -3.88
C LEU A 81 -5.39 -6.50 -4.74
N LYS A 82 -6.18 -7.43 -5.30
CA LYS A 82 -5.72 -8.52 -6.16
C LYS A 82 -6.10 -8.32 -7.61
N GLY A 83 -5.23 -8.77 -8.51
CA GLY A 83 -5.46 -8.76 -9.95
C GLY A 83 -4.68 -7.70 -10.70
N PHE A 84 -3.80 -6.94 -10.03
CA PHE A 84 -2.91 -6.00 -10.73
C PHE A 84 -2.00 -6.78 -11.69
N PRO A 85 -1.98 -6.48 -13.00
CA PRO A 85 -1.48 -7.40 -14.03
C PRO A 85 0.04 -7.35 -14.20
N VAL A 86 0.79 -7.53 -13.12
CA VAL A 86 2.26 -7.46 -13.07
C VAL A 86 2.97 -8.45 -14.00
N ASP A 87 2.33 -9.56 -14.34
CA ASP A 87 2.93 -10.59 -15.19
C ASP A 87 2.88 -10.23 -16.68
N ARG A 88 2.05 -9.26 -17.07
CA ARG A 88 1.88 -8.81 -18.46
C ARG A 88 2.73 -7.62 -18.82
N TRP A 89 3.24 -6.91 -17.82
CA TRP A 89 3.97 -5.67 -17.97
C TRP A 89 5.46 -5.85 -17.69
N THR A 90 6.29 -5.13 -18.42
CA THR A 90 7.70 -4.99 -18.09
C THR A 90 7.90 -4.34 -16.73
N GLU A 91 9.12 -4.34 -16.23
CA GLU A 91 9.44 -3.66 -14.98
C GLU A 91 9.16 -2.15 -15.04
N ALA A 92 9.54 -1.52 -16.15
CA ALA A 92 9.31 -0.09 -16.36
C ALA A 92 7.82 0.25 -16.46
N GLU A 93 7.05 -0.55 -17.17
CA GLU A 93 5.60 -0.41 -17.28
C GLU A 93 4.90 -0.64 -15.94
N THR A 94 5.32 -1.64 -15.19
CA THR A 94 4.78 -1.90 -13.84
C THR A 94 5.03 -0.72 -12.90
N ARG A 95 6.24 -0.14 -12.94
CA ARG A 95 6.58 1.05 -12.14
C ARG A 95 5.75 2.26 -12.55
N LEU A 96 5.57 2.46 -13.86
CA LEU A 96 4.73 3.54 -14.39
C LEU A 96 3.26 3.38 -14.01
N ALA A 97 2.69 2.19 -14.17
CA ALA A 97 1.31 1.90 -13.79
C ALA A 97 1.10 2.03 -12.27
N TYR A 98 2.06 1.58 -11.46
CA TYR A 98 1.99 1.72 -10.01
C TYR A 98 2.06 3.18 -9.56
N TRP A 99 2.90 4.00 -10.20
CA TRP A 99 2.94 5.43 -9.97
C TRP A 99 1.63 6.10 -10.38
N GLY A 100 1.14 5.81 -11.60
CA GLY A 100 -0.14 6.33 -12.10
C GLY A 100 -1.31 5.99 -11.18
N MET A 101 -1.36 4.76 -10.66
CA MET A 101 -2.34 4.36 -9.65
C MET A 101 -2.21 5.25 -8.39
N GLY A 102 -0.99 5.46 -7.90
CA GLY A 102 -0.71 6.30 -6.74
C GLY A 102 -1.21 7.73 -6.88
N LEU A 103 -1.12 8.32 -8.07
CA LEU A 103 -1.62 9.66 -8.37
C LEU A 103 -3.14 9.79 -8.18
N HIS A 104 -3.89 8.71 -8.33
CA HIS A 104 -5.33 8.66 -8.06
C HIS A 104 -5.67 8.36 -6.58
N MET A 105 -4.70 7.90 -5.81
CA MET A 105 -4.91 7.55 -4.40
C MET A 105 -4.51 8.69 -3.45
N GLY A 106 -3.59 9.55 -3.84
CA GLY A 106 -3.14 10.65 -2.99
C GLY A 106 -1.90 11.35 -3.51
N VAL A 107 -1.17 11.97 -2.61
CA VAL A 107 0.09 12.66 -2.89
C VAL A 107 1.26 11.81 -2.41
N GLY A 108 2.17 11.48 -3.34
CA GLY A 108 3.37 10.70 -3.01
C GLY A 108 4.29 11.47 -2.04
N ARG A 109 4.78 10.77 -1.01
CA ARG A 109 5.77 11.31 -0.07
C ARG A 109 7.13 10.70 -0.33
N THR A 110 8.17 11.50 -0.16
CA THR A 110 9.55 11.02 -0.22
C THR A 110 9.82 10.05 0.93
N GLN A 111 10.48 8.93 0.62
CA GLN A 111 10.70 7.84 1.58
C GLN A 111 12.12 7.82 2.14
N ASN A 112 13.04 8.55 1.52
CA ASN A 112 14.41 8.60 1.96
C ASN A 112 15.07 9.97 1.68
N ARG A 113 16.34 10.10 2.09
CA ARG A 113 17.11 11.34 1.91
C ARG A 113 17.42 11.66 0.44
N ALA A 114 17.35 10.69 -0.45
CA ALA A 114 17.50 10.88 -1.90
C ALA A 114 16.23 11.38 -2.57
N SER A 115 15.18 11.66 -1.78
CA SER A 115 13.87 12.10 -2.25
C SER A 115 13.17 11.10 -3.17
N GLU A 116 13.48 9.82 -3.03
CA GLU A 116 12.78 8.75 -3.76
C GLU A 116 11.38 8.55 -3.19
N ILE A 117 10.41 8.38 -4.08
CA ILE A 117 9.00 8.18 -3.74
C ILE A 117 8.60 6.71 -3.89
N ILE A 118 9.24 5.99 -4.82
CA ILE A 118 9.05 4.56 -5.04
C ILE A 118 10.38 3.84 -4.80
N ASN A 119 10.39 2.89 -3.88
CA ASN A 119 11.56 2.07 -3.58
C ASN A 119 11.30 0.61 -3.90
N ASP A 120 12.33 -0.06 -4.40
CA ASP A 120 12.29 -1.51 -4.58
C ASP A 120 12.60 -2.19 -3.25
N VAL A 121 11.72 -3.09 -2.83
CA VAL A 121 11.97 -3.98 -1.69
C VAL A 121 12.65 -5.23 -2.23
N ARG A 122 13.97 -5.32 -2.04
CA ARG A 122 14.81 -6.38 -2.59
C ARG A 122 15.99 -6.65 -1.67
N ASP A 123 16.26 -7.91 -1.38
CA ASP A 123 17.52 -8.29 -0.72
C ASP A 123 18.70 -8.06 -1.68
N ILE A 124 19.58 -7.14 -1.31
CA ILE A 124 20.84 -6.86 -2.00
C ILE A 124 22.05 -7.20 -1.13
N GLY A 125 21.85 -7.98 -0.05
CA GLY A 125 22.88 -8.33 0.91
C GLY A 125 23.29 -7.18 1.84
N ALA A 126 22.47 -6.14 1.97
CA ALA A 126 22.76 -5.03 2.87
C ALA A 126 22.56 -5.44 4.34
N ASP A 127 23.29 -4.79 5.25
CA ASP A 127 23.07 -4.90 6.70
C ASP A 127 22.32 -3.65 7.19
N TYR A 128 21.09 -3.82 7.65
CA TYR A 128 20.28 -2.69 8.16
C TYR A 128 20.71 -2.23 9.56
N LYS A 129 21.52 -3.02 10.27
CA LYS A 129 22.02 -2.67 11.61
C LYS A 129 23.16 -1.66 11.57
N VAL A 130 23.80 -1.49 10.40
CA VAL A 130 24.81 -0.45 10.23
C VAL A 130 24.18 0.92 10.06
N LYS A 131 24.90 1.98 10.42
CA LYS A 131 24.43 3.37 10.30
C LYS A 131 24.02 3.68 8.86
N GLY A 132 22.74 4.01 8.65
CA GLY A 132 22.18 4.30 7.33
C GLY A 132 21.64 3.09 6.58
N GLY A 133 21.77 1.88 7.13
CA GLY A 133 21.17 0.66 6.58
C GLY A 133 19.61 0.77 6.52
N ARG A 134 19.00 0.11 5.54
CA ARG A 134 17.55 0.07 5.34
C ARG A 134 17.05 -1.36 5.31
N GLY A 135 16.01 -1.64 6.09
CA GLY A 135 15.45 -2.99 6.20
C GLY A 135 14.92 -3.55 4.89
N TYR A 136 14.40 -2.71 3.99
CA TYR A 136 13.88 -3.14 2.68
C TYR A 136 14.96 -3.66 1.70
N ASN A 137 16.23 -3.47 2.02
CA ASN A 137 17.38 -3.95 1.23
C ASN A 137 18.00 -5.24 1.78
N THR A 138 17.35 -5.88 2.73
CA THR A 138 17.87 -7.07 3.43
C THR A 138 16.83 -8.19 3.46
N ASN A 139 17.27 -9.40 3.77
CA ASN A 139 16.41 -10.55 4.06
C ASN A 139 16.03 -10.68 5.55
N ALA A 140 16.39 -9.71 6.38
CA ALA A 140 16.10 -9.74 7.81
C ALA A 140 14.60 -9.45 8.06
N GLY A 141 14.07 -10.08 9.11
CA GLY A 141 12.74 -9.74 9.61
C GLY A 141 12.73 -8.33 10.18
N LEU A 142 11.70 -7.58 9.89
CA LEU A 142 11.45 -6.27 10.48
C LEU A 142 10.45 -6.39 11.62
N ASP A 143 10.72 -5.67 12.71
CA ASP A 143 9.78 -5.55 13.82
C ASP A 143 8.52 -4.79 13.38
N PHE A 144 7.43 -4.96 14.14
CA PHE A 144 6.22 -4.18 13.92
C PHE A 144 6.51 -2.69 14.04
N HIS A 145 6.13 -1.94 13.05
CA HIS A 145 6.33 -0.50 12.96
C HIS A 145 5.18 0.17 12.21
N GLN A 146 5.16 1.47 12.22
CA GLN A 146 4.29 2.31 11.41
C GLN A 146 5.15 3.24 10.56
N ASP A 147 4.74 3.44 9.31
CA ASP A 147 5.36 4.44 8.45
C ASP A 147 4.79 5.83 8.71
N SER A 148 5.59 6.88 8.43
CA SER A 148 5.19 8.28 8.65
C SER A 148 4.33 8.82 7.50
N CYS A 149 3.25 8.10 7.14
CA CYS A 149 2.32 8.48 6.07
C CYS A 149 0.91 7.98 6.40
N ASP A 150 -0.10 8.53 5.72
CA ASP A 150 -1.50 8.14 5.95
C ASP A 150 -1.80 6.74 5.41
N VAL A 151 -1.20 6.41 4.26
CA VAL A 151 -1.32 5.09 3.61
C VAL A 151 0.02 4.69 3.03
N VAL A 152 0.46 3.47 3.33
CA VAL A 152 1.57 2.81 2.63
C VAL A 152 1.00 1.78 1.66
N ALA A 153 1.54 1.73 0.47
CA ALA A 153 1.19 0.73 -0.53
C ALA A 153 2.41 -0.10 -0.91
N LEU A 154 2.22 -1.40 -1.05
CA LEU A 154 3.24 -2.34 -1.50
C LEU A 154 2.70 -3.12 -2.70
N LEU A 155 3.44 -3.16 -3.80
CA LEU A 155 3.13 -3.97 -4.97
C LEU A 155 4.02 -5.20 -4.99
N CYS A 156 3.41 -6.37 -4.83
CA CYS A 156 4.12 -7.64 -4.96
C CYS A 156 4.27 -8.00 -6.45
N ARG A 157 5.48 -7.87 -6.99
CA ARG A 157 5.81 -8.31 -8.35
C ARG A 157 6.17 -9.79 -8.42
N ARG A 158 6.86 -10.27 -7.40
CA ARG A 158 7.26 -11.68 -7.26
C ARG A 158 7.21 -12.07 -5.80
N THR A 159 6.67 -13.21 -5.50
CA THR A 159 6.74 -13.77 -4.15
C THR A 159 8.14 -14.27 -3.85
N ALA A 160 8.56 -14.16 -2.60
CA ALA A 160 9.82 -14.76 -2.16
C ALA A 160 9.76 -16.29 -2.30
N LYS A 161 10.90 -16.91 -2.58
CA LYS A 161 11.02 -18.38 -2.64
C LYS A 161 10.68 -19.02 -1.28
N SER A 162 11.03 -18.34 -0.20
CA SER A 162 10.69 -18.69 1.17
C SER A 162 10.66 -17.44 2.04
N GLY A 163 9.85 -17.42 3.09
CA GLY A 163 9.69 -16.24 3.94
C GLY A 163 8.91 -15.11 3.25
N GLY A 164 9.22 -13.86 3.60
CA GLY A 164 8.58 -12.68 3.03
C GLY A 164 7.12 -12.47 3.46
N THR A 165 6.69 -13.14 4.53
CA THR A 165 5.33 -13.01 5.05
C THR A 165 5.15 -11.67 5.75
N SER A 166 4.16 -10.87 5.29
CA SER A 166 3.73 -9.68 6.00
C SER A 166 2.81 -10.04 7.15
N LYS A 167 3.05 -9.43 8.30
CA LYS A 167 2.19 -9.54 9.50
C LYS A 167 1.59 -8.18 9.78
N VAL A 168 0.28 -8.13 9.97
CA VAL A 168 -0.48 -6.90 10.24
C VAL A 168 -1.22 -7.05 11.55
N ILE A 169 -1.22 -5.99 12.37
CA ILE A 169 -1.99 -5.92 13.61
C ILE A 169 -2.86 -4.66 13.62
N SER A 170 -3.99 -4.74 14.30
CA SER A 170 -4.83 -3.58 14.56
C SER A 170 -4.21 -2.71 15.66
N SER A 171 -3.78 -1.50 15.32
CA SER A 171 -3.29 -0.53 16.32
C SER A 171 -4.36 -0.20 17.37
N MET A 172 -5.63 -0.23 16.99
CA MET A 172 -6.74 -0.02 17.93
C MET A 172 -6.88 -1.17 18.91
N ALA A 173 -6.77 -2.42 18.46
CA ALA A 173 -6.78 -3.59 19.34
C ALA A 173 -5.55 -3.59 20.28
N LEU A 174 -4.39 -3.22 19.76
CA LEU A 174 -3.17 -3.08 20.58
C LEU A 174 -3.34 -2.01 21.66
N ARG A 175 -3.88 -0.84 21.31
CA ARG A 175 -4.18 0.24 22.27
C ARG A 175 -5.13 -0.25 23.36
N ASP A 176 -6.19 -0.93 22.98
CA ASP A 176 -7.21 -1.41 23.92
C ASP A 176 -6.64 -2.45 24.88
N GLU A 177 -5.76 -3.34 24.38
CA GLU A 177 -5.08 -4.33 25.19
C GLU A 177 -4.07 -3.70 26.16
N VAL A 178 -3.28 -2.72 25.72
CA VAL A 178 -2.37 -1.95 26.58
C VAL A 178 -3.15 -1.19 27.67
N ALA A 179 -4.27 -0.57 27.30
CA ALA A 179 -5.12 0.13 28.27
C ALA A 179 -5.72 -0.83 29.31
N ARG A 180 -6.12 -2.02 28.90
CA ARG A 180 -6.65 -3.06 29.77
C ARG A 180 -5.58 -3.56 30.77
N GLN A 181 -4.37 -3.82 30.30
CA GLN A 181 -3.28 -4.35 31.14
C GLN A 181 -2.68 -3.32 32.07
N ARG A 182 -2.57 -2.08 31.60
CA ARG A 182 -1.84 -1.02 32.31
C ARG A 182 -2.75 -0.01 33.02
N GLN A 183 -4.07 -0.11 32.86
CA GLN A 183 -5.04 0.89 33.34
C GLN A 183 -4.66 2.34 32.95
N ILE A 184 -3.92 2.48 31.84
CA ILE A 184 -3.45 3.77 31.34
C ILE A 184 -4.59 4.41 30.53
N GLY A 185 -4.92 5.67 30.81
CA GLY A 185 -5.85 6.48 30.01
C GLY A 185 -7.24 6.72 30.62
N ARG A 186 -7.50 6.27 31.85
CA ARG A 186 -8.73 6.67 32.58
C ARG A 186 -8.59 7.98 33.36
N ALA A 187 -7.40 8.56 33.42
CA ALA A 187 -7.12 9.73 34.26
C ALA A 187 -7.15 11.08 33.51
N HIS A 188 -7.40 11.11 32.19
CA HIS A 188 -7.41 12.34 31.38
C HIS A 188 -8.55 12.35 30.35
N VAL A 189 -9.76 12.15 30.80
CA VAL A 189 -10.97 12.55 30.07
C VAL A 189 -11.81 13.42 30.97
#